data_e50a07115135bdfd18204deb1aabd2d2
#
_entry.id   e50a07115135bdfd18204deb1aabd2d2
#
_cell.length_a   1.000
_cell.length_b   1.000
_cell.length_c   1.000
_cell.angle_alpha   90.00
_cell.angle_beta   90.00
_cell.angle_gamma   90.00
#
_symmetry.space_group_name_H-M   'P 1'
#
loop_
_entity.id
_entity.type
_entity.pdbx_description
1 polymer ?
#
loop_
_entity_poly.entity_id
_entity_poly.type
_entity_poly.pdbx_seq_one_letter_code
_entity_poly.pdbx_strand_id
1 'polypeptide(L)'
;MPIGDKNLQVRAGLCQPAPLAEQPEGAGRNMHINALKEKIGTKVGISNWYVLDQERINQFAEITHDSQYIHIDPKQAAQTPFGTTIAHGFLTLSLLPAMGADVIPQIEGNIMSINYGLEKMRFLSPVPAGAQVRGHFTLKALETGTPDEITLLWEVIIEIEGQEKPALYAEWLNRRYLQP
;
A
#
# COMPACT_ATOMS: atom_id res chain seq x y z
N MET A 1 -45.73 35.45 10.81
CA MET A 1 -45.58 34.29 9.91
C MET A 1 -44.27 33.63 10.23
N PRO A 2 -44.23 32.40 10.77
CA PRO A 2 -42.97 31.73 11.10
C PRO A 2 -42.41 31.04 9.86
N ILE A 3 -41.12 31.19 9.64
CA ILE A 3 -40.32 30.60 8.56
C ILE A 3 -40.04 29.13 8.93
N GLY A 4 -40.45 28.22 8.05
CA GLY A 4 -40.40 26.79 8.27
C GLY A 4 -38.99 26.24 8.32
N ASP A 5 -38.77 25.42 9.32
CA ASP A 5 -37.62 24.53 9.51
C ASP A 5 -37.58 23.47 8.39
N LYS A 6 -36.56 23.55 7.51
CA LYS A 6 -36.26 22.45 6.59
C LYS A 6 -35.26 21.53 7.25
N ASN A 7 -35.75 20.45 7.85
CA ASN A 7 -34.97 19.31 8.30
C ASN A 7 -34.09 18.75 7.16
N LEU A 8 -32.79 19.06 7.18
CA LEU A 8 -31.78 18.44 6.33
C LEU A 8 -31.39 17.11 7.00
N GLN A 9 -32.08 16.04 6.65
CA GLN A 9 -31.63 14.69 7.03
C GLN A 9 -30.38 14.32 6.22
N VAL A 10 -29.22 14.50 6.84
CA VAL A 10 -27.97 13.93 6.35
C VAL A 10 -28.06 12.41 6.50
N ARG A 11 -28.28 11.71 5.40
CA ARG A 11 -28.14 10.25 5.36
C ARG A 11 -26.66 9.91 5.54
N ALA A 12 -26.29 9.50 6.75
CA ALA A 12 -25.02 8.85 7.02
C ALA A 12 -25.04 7.47 6.36
N GLY A 13 -24.65 7.40 5.09
CA GLY A 13 -24.26 6.17 4.44
C GLY A 13 -22.90 5.76 4.98
N LEU A 14 -22.86 5.05 6.12
CA LEU A 14 -21.67 4.38 6.59
C LEU A 14 -21.31 3.32 5.53
N CYS A 15 -20.28 3.60 4.73
CA CYS A 15 -19.63 2.62 3.91
C CYS A 15 -19.16 1.49 4.84
N GLN A 16 -19.81 0.34 4.80
CA GLN A 16 -19.34 -0.83 5.55
C GLN A 16 -17.99 -1.24 4.95
N PRO A 17 -16.95 -1.42 5.77
CA PRO A 17 -15.70 -1.95 5.25
C PRO A 17 -15.98 -3.32 4.62
N ALA A 18 -15.41 -3.54 3.44
CA ALA A 18 -15.44 -4.84 2.78
C ALA A 18 -14.98 -5.93 3.77
N PRO A 19 -15.57 -7.14 3.73
CA PRO A 19 -15.12 -8.24 4.60
C PRO A 19 -13.62 -8.43 4.38
N LEU A 20 -12.88 -8.46 5.50
CA LEU A 20 -11.44 -8.75 5.49
C LEU A 20 -11.25 -10.09 4.79
N ALA A 21 -10.52 -10.10 3.67
CA ALA A 21 -10.10 -11.32 3.02
C ALA A 21 -9.38 -12.21 4.04
N GLU A 22 -9.55 -13.53 3.93
CA GLU A 22 -8.83 -14.49 4.77
C GLU A 22 -7.34 -14.17 4.72
N GLN A 23 -6.73 -13.97 5.90
CA GLN A 23 -5.33 -13.59 6.00
C GLN A 23 -4.45 -14.72 5.45
N PRO A 24 -3.49 -14.43 4.54
CA PRO A 24 -2.59 -15.43 4.02
C PRO A 24 -1.79 -16.10 5.15
N GLU A 25 -1.40 -17.38 4.95
CA GLU A 25 -0.65 -18.23 5.90
C GLU A 25 0.74 -17.66 6.26
N GLY A 26 0.81 -16.54 6.84
CA GLY A 26 2.05 -15.83 7.23
C GLY A 26 1.76 -14.60 8.06
N ALA A 27 0.60 -14.02 7.86
CA ALA A 27 0.13 -12.88 8.62
C ALA A 27 -0.15 -13.30 10.08
N GLY A 28 0.54 -12.68 11.04
CA GLY A 28 0.27 -12.86 12.46
C GLY A 28 1.17 -13.86 13.21
N ARG A 29 2.16 -14.49 12.59
CA ARG A 29 3.16 -15.27 13.34
C ARG A 29 4.15 -14.32 13.99
N ASN A 30 4.19 -14.31 15.33
CA ASN A 30 5.25 -13.65 16.07
C ASN A 30 6.59 -14.32 15.75
N MET A 31 7.57 -13.51 15.40
CA MET A 31 8.91 -13.97 15.04
C MET A 31 9.96 -13.24 15.87
N HIS A 32 10.86 -14.00 16.47
CA HIS A 32 12.01 -13.43 17.16
C HIS A 32 12.94 -12.73 16.15
N ILE A 33 13.52 -11.59 16.53
CA ILE A 33 14.39 -10.77 15.67
C ILE A 33 15.53 -11.58 15.03
N ASN A 34 16.11 -12.54 15.74
CA ASN A 34 17.20 -13.38 15.19
C ASN A 34 16.72 -14.27 14.04
N ALA A 35 15.50 -14.83 14.13
CA ALA A 35 14.91 -15.60 13.03
C ALA A 35 14.59 -14.71 11.81
N LEU A 36 14.27 -13.43 12.03
CA LEU A 36 14.10 -12.47 10.93
C LEU A 36 15.44 -12.13 10.29
N LYS A 37 16.53 -12.00 11.06
CA LYS A 37 17.90 -11.79 10.52
C LYS A 37 18.34 -12.89 9.56
N GLU A 38 17.96 -14.13 9.80
CA GLU A 38 18.26 -15.26 8.92
C GLU A 38 17.56 -15.18 7.57
N LYS A 39 16.53 -14.32 7.44
CA LYS A 39 15.80 -14.09 6.19
C LYS A 39 16.38 -12.95 5.32
N ILE A 40 17.47 -12.32 5.76
CA ILE A 40 18.13 -11.28 4.96
C ILE A 40 18.58 -11.87 3.61
N GLY A 41 18.28 -11.16 2.53
CA GLY A 41 18.55 -11.59 1.16
C GLY A 41 17.51 -12.54 0.57
N THR A 42 16.48 -12.94 1.35
CA THR A 42 15.44 -13.87 0.88
C THR A 42 14.09 -13.18 0.68
N LYS A 43 13.31 -13.68 -0.28
CA LYS A 43 11.91 -13.30 -0.45
C LYS A 43 11.09 -13.82 0.72
N VAL A 44 10.44 -12.92 1.44
CA VAL A 44 9.64 -13.24 2.62
C VAL A 44 8.21 -13.62 2.25
N GLY A 45 7.66 -12.99 1.21
CA GLY A 45 6.32 -13.33 0.76
C GLY A 45 5.80 -12.44 -0.38
N ILE A 46 4.57 -12.73 -0.77
CA ILE A 46 3.79 -11.98 -1.76
C ILE A 46 2.46 -11.62 -1.08
N SER A 47 2.04 -10.35 -1.19
CA SER A 47 0.78 -9.89 -0.60
C SER A 47 -0.44 -10.44 -1.33
N ASN A 48 -1.61 -10.21 -0.77
CA ASN A 48 -2.86 -10.31 -1.49
C ASN A 48 -2.90 -9.33 -2.67
N TRP A 49 -3.86 -9.57 -3.58
CA TRP A 49 -4.18 -8.63 -4.65
C TRP A 49 -5.01 -7.45 -4.13
N TYR A 50 -4.70 -6.25 -4.61
CA TYR A 50 -5.39 -5.01 -4.30
C TYR A 50 -5.93 -4.40 -5.60
N VAL A 51 -7.24 -4.24 -5.69
CA VAL A 51 -7.88 -3.59 -6.86
C VAL A 51 -7.69 -2.08 -6.76
N LEU A 52 -7.26 -1.46 -7.85
CA LEU A 52 -7.18 -0.01 -8.01
C LEU A 52 -8.31 0.48 -8.93
N ASP A 53 -9.56 0.41 -8.44
CA ASP A 53 -10.72 0.87 -9.18
C ASP A 53 -10.78 2.40 -9.30
N GLN A 54 -11.67 2.88 -10.15
CA GLN A 54 -11.83 4.32 -10.42
C GLN A 54 -12.29 5.09 -9.18
N GLU A 55 -13.09 4.48 -8.32
CA GLU A 55 -13.57 5.14 -7.10
C GLU A 55 -12.41 5.44 -6.15
N ARG A 56 -11.55 4.45 -5.90
CA ARG A 56 -10.33 4.62 -5.09
C ARG A 56 -9.39 5.68 -5.68
N ILE A 57 -9.24 5.71 -7.00
CA ILE A 57 -8.44 6.72 -7.69
C ILE A 57 -9.03 8.12 -7.49
N ASN A 58 -10.35 8.27 -7.63
CA ASN A 58 -11.05 9.53 -7.41
C ASN A 58 -10.91 10.03 -5.97
N GLN A 59 -11.07 9.13 -4.98
CA GLN A 59 -10.88 9.46 -3.56
C GLN A 59 -9.45 9.93 -3.30
N PHE A 60 -8.46 9.27 -3.87
CA PHE A 60 -7.05 9.68 -3.74
C PHE A 60 -6.81 11.05 -4.38
N ALA A 61 -7.36 11.31 -5.56
CA ALA A 61 -7.30 12.62 -6.23
C ALA A 61 -7.87 13.73 -5.35
N GLU A 62 -9.02 13.48 -4.72
CA GLU A 62 -9.69 14.44 -3.84
C GLU A 62 -8.84 14.79 -2.61
N ILE A 63 -8.35 13.77 -1.87
CA ILE A 63 -7.60 14.00 -0.62
C ILE A 63 -6.19 14.57 -0.85
N THR A 64 -5.59 14.35 -2.04
CA THR A 64 -4.26 14.85 -2.39
C THR A 64 -4.29 16.11 -3.24
N HIS A 65 -5.47 16.51 -3.73
CA HIS A 65 -5.67 17.58 -4.70
C HIS A 65 -4.94 17.36 -6.04
N ASP A 66 -4.61 16.10 -6.38
CA ASP A 66 -4.03 15.72 -7.66
C ASP A 66 -5.14 15.23 -8.61
N SER A 67 -5.84 16.21 -9.20
CA SER A 67 -6.99 15.98 -10.09
C SER A 67 -6.60 16.02 -11.57
N GLN A 68 -5.42 15.53 -11.94
CA GLN A 68 -5.02 15.47 -13.34
C GLN A 68 -5.96 14.56 -14.13
N TYR A 69 -6.37 15.00 -15.33
CA TYR A 69 -7.38 14.32 -16.14
C TYR A 69 -7.06 12.84 -16.46
N ILE A 70 -5.78 12.48 -16.53
CA ILE A 70 -5.36 11.08 -16.74
C ILE A 70 -5.79 10.13 -15.62
N HIS A 71 -6.18 10.66 -14.45
CA HIS A 71 -6.63 9.90 -13.31
C HIS A 71 -8.17 9.91 -13.18
N ILE A 72 -8.81 11.05 -13.48
CA ILE A 72 -10.22 11.27 -13.11
C ILE A 72 -11.18 11.44 -14.30
N ASP A 73 -10.69 11.60 -15.53
CA ASP A 73 -11.54 11.79 -16.72
C ASP A 73 -11.33 10.64 -17.73
N PRO A 74 -12.18 9.59 -17.71
CA PRO A 74 -12.05 8.48 -18.63
C PRO A 74 -12.14 8.87 -20.11
N LYS A 75 -12.88 9.93 -20.46
CA LYS A 75 -13.05 10.37 -21.85
C LYS A 75 -11.77 11.02 -22.39
N GLN A 76 -11.15 11.89 -21.59
CA GLN A 76 -9.88 12.49 -21.97
C GLN A 76 -8.73 11.48 -21.90
N ALA A 77 -8.69 10.66 -20.86
CA ALA A 77 -7.67 9.64 -20.69
C ALA A 77 -7.66 8.60 -21.81
N ALA A 78 -8.83 8.25 -22.38
CA ALA A 78 -8.94 7.35 -23.53
C ALA A 78 -8.22 7.86 -24.78
N GLN A 79 -7.97 9.16 -24.89
CA GLN A 79 -7.24 9.78 -26.00
C GLN A 79 -5.71 9.80 -25.80
N THR A 80 -5.26 9.38 -24.64
CA THR A 80 -3.83 9.26 -24.31
C THR A 80 -3.27 7.89 -24.73
N PRO A 81 -1.94 7.72 -24.75
CA PRO A 81 -1.34 6.41 -24.99
C PRO A 81 -1.76 5.32 -23.98
N PHE A 82 -2.36 5.71 -22.85
CA PHE A 82 -2.84 4.77 -21.83
C PHE A 82 -4.18 4.12 -22.19
N GLY A 83 -5.00 4.78 -23.05
CA GLY A 83 -6.30 4.27 -23.51
C GLY A 83 -7.39 4.25 -22.42
N THR A 84 -7.06 4.53 -21.19
CA THR A 84 -7.95 4.58 -20.02
C THR A 84 -7.35 5.47 -18.94
N THR A 85 -8.11 5.72 -17.87
CA THR A 85 -7.54 6.33 -16.66
C THR A 85 -6.54 5.39 -15.99
N ILE A 86 -5.56 5.98 -15.32
CA ILE A 86 -4.52 5.27 -14.58
C ILE A 86 -4.51 5.70 -13.12
N ALA A 87 -4.11 4.80 -12.22
CA ALA A 87 -3.90 5.13 -10.82
C ALA A 87 -2.71 6.09 -10.66
N HIS A 88 -2.78 6.97 -9.67
CA HIS A 88 -1.63 7.75 -9.23
C HIS A 88 -0.51 6.82 -8.80
N GLY A 89 0.72 7.10 -9.19
CA GLY A 89 1.87 6.34 -8.72
C GLY A 89 1.95 6.35 -7.18
N PHE A 90 1.68 7.49 -6.57
CA PHE A 90 1.66 7.63 -5.11
C PHE A 90 0.51 6.86 -4.44
N LEU A 91 -0.64 6.68 -5.08
CA LEU A 91 -1.68 5.77 -4.59
C LEU A 91 -1.15 4.34 -4.53
N THR A 92 -0.51 3.86 -5.61
CA THR A 92 0.10 2.52 -5.66
C THR A 92 1.18 2.37 -4.57
N LEU A 93 2.03 3.38 -4.39
CA LEU A 93 3.07 3.40 -3.35
C LEU A 93 2.47 3.36 -1.94
N SER A 94 1.37 4.07 -1.70
CA SER A 94 0.72 4.14 -0.39
C SER A 94 0.12 2.81 0.08
N LEU A 95 0.01 1.81 -0.80
CA LEU A 95 -0.40 0.45 -0.43
C LEU A 95 0.70 -0.40 0.21
N LEU A 96 1.97 0.05 0.21
CA LEU A 96 3.07 -0.71 0.82
C LEU A 96 2.80 -1.19 2.24
N PRO A 97 2.25 -0.36 3.16
CA PRO A 97 1.96 -0.82 4.52
C PRO A 97 0.88 -1.90 4.58
N ALA A 98 -0.17 -1.78 3.77
CA ALA A 98 -1.24 -2.78 3.71
C ALA A 98 -0.72 -4.09 3.13
N MET A 99 0.01 -4.04 2.00
CA MET A 99 0.66 -5.20 1.39
C MET A 99 1.69 -5.84 2.32
N GLY A 100 2.46 -5.01 3.06
CA GLY A 100 3.43 -5.50 4.04
C GLY A 100 2.75 -6.21 5.21
N ALA A 101 1.58 -5.75 5.65
CA ALA A 101 0.83 -6.41 6.72
C ALA A 101 0.38 -7.84 6.35
N ASP A 102 0.18 -8.12 5.06
CA ASP A 102 -0.15 -9.47 4.58
C ASP A 102 0.99 -10.48 4.75
N VAL A 103 2.25 -10.02 4.72
CA VAL A 103 3.40 -10.94 4.54
C VAL A 103 4.53 -10.75 5.53
N ILE A 104 4.71 -9.54 6.07
CA ILE A 104 5.78 -9.26 7.02
C ILE A 104 5.38 -9.83 8.39
N PRO A 105 6.16 -10.76 8.96
CA PRO A 105 5.83 -11.32 10.25
C PRO A 105 5.83 -10.24 11.35
N GLN A 106 4.99 -10.43 12.36
CA GLN A 106 5.02 -9.61 13.56
C GLN A 106 6.31 -9.91 14.32
N ILE A 107 7.01 -8.88 14.77
CA ILE A 107 8.23 -9.04 15.56
C ILE A 107 7.84 -9.08 17.03
N GLU A 108 8.35 -10.05 17.77
CA GLU A 108 8.13 -10.16 19.21
C GLU A 108 8.54 -8.87 19.91
N GLY A 109 7.70 -8.37 20.81
CA GLY A 109 7.92 -7.12 21.52
C GLY A 109 7.66 -5.85 20.70
N ASN A 110 7.24 -5.93 19.43
CA ASN A 110 6.95 -4.73 18.65
C ASN A 110 5.71 -4.01 19.18
N ILE A 111 5.89 -2.74 19.57
CA ILE A 111 4.82 -1.88 20.07
C ILE A 111 4.36 -0.86 19.03
N MET A 112 5.22 -0.50 18.08
CA MET A 112 4.90 0.49 17.05
C MET A 112 5.75 0.28 15.80
N SER A 113 5.17 0.61 14.64
CA SER A 113 5.84 0.56 13.35
C SER A 113 5.56 1.83 12.59
N ILE A 114 6.59 2.42 11.99
CA ILE A 114 6.43 3.62 11.17
C ILE A 114 7.06 3.44 9.79
N ASN A 115 6.50 4.11 8.80
CA ASN A 115 7.12 4.28 7.50
C ASN A 115 8.22 5.32 7.65
N TYR A 116 9.49 4.88 7.61
CA TYR A 116 10.62 5.75 7.90
C TYR A 116 11.12 6.50 6.66
N GLY A 117 11.07 5.84 5.50
CA GLY A 117 11.51 6.44 4.24
C GLY A 117 11.66 5.45 3.11
N LEU A 118 12.30 5.92 2.06
CA LEU A 118 12.64 5.17 0.85
C LEU A 118 14.09 5.52 0.45
N GLU A 119 14.94 4.50 0.28
CA GLU A 119 16.28 4.70 -0.28
C GLU A 119 16.24 4.90 -1.79
N LYS A 120 15.42 4.10 -2.46
CA LYS A 120 15.18 4.17 -3.90
C LYS A 120 13.71 3.92 -4.20
N MET A 121 13.21 4.59 -5.24
CA MET A 121 11.88 4.34 -5.75
C MET A 121 11.80 4.73 -7.23
N ARG A 122 11.10 3.93 -8.02
CA ARG A 122 10.77 4.22 -9.42
C ARG A 122 9.37 3.69 -9.74
N PHE A 123 8.57 4.53 -10.36
CA PHE A 123 7.37 4.09 -11.08
C PHE A 123 7.82 3.56 -12.45
N LEU A 124 7.47 2.32 -12.77
CA LEU A 124 7.97 1.59 -13.92
C LEU A 124 6.93 1.42 -15.02
N SER A 125 5.67 1.24 -14.61
CA SER A 125 4.52 1.13 -15.52
C SER A 125 3.30 1.81 -14.91
N PRO A 126 2.44 2.44 -15.74
CA PRO A 126 1.15 2.94 -15.28
C PRO A 126 0.25 1.77 -14.93
N VAL A 127 -0.54 1.93 -13.86
CA VAL A 127 -1.56 0.96 -13.43
C VAL A 127 -2.91 1.42 -13.97
N PRO A 128 -3.53 0.70 -14.92
CA PRO A 128 -4.86 1.05 -15.42
C PRO A 128 -5.92 1.01 -14.32
N ALA A 129 -6.92 1.88 -14.39
CA ALA A 129 -8.06 1.79 -13.50
C ALA A 129 -8.74 0.42 -13.62
N GLY A 130 -9.06 -0.18 -12.48
CA GLY A 130 -9.62 -1.53 -12.39
C GLY A 130 -8.59 -2.66 -12.34
N ALA A 131 -7.31 -2.39 -12.58
CA ALA A 131 -6.26 -3.41 -12.48
C ALA A 131 -6.01 -3.81 -11.01
N GLN A 132 -5.50 -5.02 -10.82
CA GLN A 132 -5.07 -5.53 -9.54
C GLN A 132 -3.54 -5.46 -9.43
N VAL A 133 -3.06 -5.14 -8.23
CA VAL A 133 -1.63 -5.08 -7.91
C VAL A 133 -1.32 -5.86 -6.65
N ARG A 134 -0.10 -6.41 -6.54
CA ARG A 134 0.40 -7.06 -5.32
C ARG A 134 1.88 -6.82 -5.11
N GLY A 135 2.32 -6.84 -3.86
CA GLY A 135 3.70 -6.61 -3.48
C GLY A 135 4.49 -7.89 -3.25
N HIS A 136 5.70 -7.95 -3.81
CA HIS A 136 6.71 -8.97 -3.54
C HIS A 136 7.73 -8.39 -2.58
N PHE A 137 7.93 -8.99 -1.43
CA PHE A 137 8.79 -8.46 -0.37
C PHE A 137 10.02 -9.33 -0.14
N THR A 138 11.20 -8.70 -0.25
CA THR A 138 12.51 -9.30 0.07
C THR A 138 13.15 -8.46 1.19
N LEU A 139 13.58 -9.10 2.28
CA LEU A 139 14.30 -8.39 3.34
C LEU A 139 15.75 -8.17 2.91
N LYS A 140 16.14 -6.93 2.67
CA LYS A 140 17.52 -6.57 2.25
C LYS A 140 18.46 -6.39 3.42
N ALA A 141 18.00 -5.70 4.46
CA ALA A 141 18.81 -5.41 5.64
C ALA A 141 17.93 -5.28 6.89
N LEU A 142 18.56 -5.53 8.02
CA LEU A 142 18.03 -5.27 9.35
C LEU A 142 19.12 -4.64 10.18
N GLU A 143 18.89 -3.40 10.64
CA GLU A 143 19.82 -2.64 11.46
C GLU A 143 19.22 -2.41 12.84
N THR A 144 20.05 -2.60 13.88
CA THR A 144 19.70 -2.33 15.27
C THR A 144 20.37 -1.02 15.67
N GLY A 145 19.60 0.04 15.81
CA GLY A 145 20.11 1.35 16.24
C GLY A 145 20.34 1.37 17.76
N THR A 146 19.25 1.30 18.52
CA THR A 146 19.22 1.16 19.97
C THR A 146 18.63 -0.20 20.34
N PRO A 147 18.72 -0.65 21.61
CA PRO A 147 18.16 -1.94 22.02
C PRO A 147 16.66 -2.11 21.72
N ASP A 148 15.93 -1.00 21.73
CA ASP A 148 14.48 -0.91 21.54
C ASP A 148 14.06 -0.40 20.15
N GLU A 149 15.01 -0.22 19.22
CA GLU A 149 14.74 0.28 17.87
C GLU A 149 15.44 -0.55 16.79
N ILE A 150 14.69 -0.99 15.79
CA ILE A 150 15.23 -1.63 14.59
C ILE A 150 14.72 -0.97 13.33
N THR A 151 15.56 -0.92 12.31
CA THR A 151 15.21 -0.45 10.98
C THR A 151 15.33 -1.62 10.00
N LEU A 152 14.26 -1.85 9.25
CA LEU A 152 14.17 -2.88 8.22
C LEU A 152 14.21 -2.22 6.85
N LEU A 153 15.08 -2.69 5.97
CA LEU A 153 15.11 -2.30 4.57
C LEU A 153 14.50 -3.42 3.73
N TRP A 154 13.39 -3.11 3.11
CA TRP A 154 12.65 -4.01 2.23
C TRP A 154 12.87 -3.63 0.77
N GLU A 155 13.26 -4.60 -0.05
CA GLU A 155 13.06 -4.50 -1.49
C GLU A 155 11.64 -4.91 -1.80
N VAL A 156 10.89 -4.02 -2.47
CA VAL A 156 9.52 -4.26 -2.85
C VAL A 156 9.35 -4.04 -4.35
N ILE A 157 8.75 -5.05 -5.00
CA ILE A 157 8.31 -4.97 -6.39
C ILE A 157 6.80 -5.08 -6.39
N ILE A 158 6.10 -4.07 -6.91
CA ILE A 158 4.65 -4.15 -7.09
C ILE A 158 4.34 -4.63 -8.50
N GLU A 159 3.79 -5.84 -8.59
CA GLU A 159 3.31 -6.50 -9.80
C GLU A 159 1.93 -5.96 -10.20
N ILE A 160 1.67 -5.87 -11.49
CA ILE A 160 0.33 -5.65 -12.07
C ILE A 160 -0.15 -6.98 -12.64
N GLU A 161 -1.38 -7.40 -12.32
CA GLU A 161 -1.95 -8.64 -12.85
C GLU A 161 -1.91 -8.68 -14.38
N GLY A 162 -1.38 -9.78 -14.93
CA GLY A 162 -1.29 -10.00 -16.37
C GLY A 162 -0.25 -9.17 -17.11
N GLN A 163 0.61 -8.41 -16.42
CA GLN A 163 1.68 -7.62 -17.05
C GLN A 163 3.07 -8.13 -16.63
N GLU A 164 4.00 -8.20 -17.58
CA GLU A 164 5.40 -8.59 -17.29
C GLU A 164 6.14 -7.49 -16.51
N LYS A 165 5.88 -6.22 -16.87
CA LYS A 165 6.57 -5.09 -16.28
C LYS A 165 5.82 -4.63 -15.02
N PRO A 166 6.52 -4.54 -13.86
CA PRO A 166 5.89 -4.15 -12.61
C PRO A 166 5.47 -2.67 -12.60
N ALA A 167 4.55 -2.32 -11.71
CA ALA A 167 4.10 -0.95 -11.47
C ALA A 167 5.21 -0.08 -10.88
N LEU A 168 5.90 -0.60 -9.86
CA LEU A 168 6.98 0.10 -9.19
C LEU A 168 8.01 -0.84 -8.57
N TYR A 169 9.19 -0.29 -8.35
CA TYR A 169 10.24 -0.81 -7.50
C TYR A 169 10.48 0.17 -6.35
N ALA A 170 10.66 -0.33 -5.13
CA ALA A 170 11.01 0.48 -3.97
C ALA A 170 11.99 -0.24 -3.04
N GLU A 171 12.92 0.51 -2.48
CA GLU A 171 13.68 0.14 -1.29
C GLU A 171 13.06 0.90 -0.10
N TRP A 172 12.19 0.20 0.65
CA TRP A 172 11.34 0.79 1.68
C TRP A 172 11.92 0.58 3.07
N LEU A 173 12.13 1.67 3.80
CA LEU A 173 12.57 1.69 5.18
C LEU A 173 11.36 1.68 6.12
N ASN A 174 11.32 0.67 6.96
CA ASN A 174 10.31 0.53 8.00
C ASN A 174 11.00 0.43 9.37
N ARG A 175 10.63 1.32 10.29
CA ARG A 175 11.20 1.34 11.63
C ARG A 175 10.23 0.72 12.63
N ARG A 176 10.75 -0.11 13.52
CA ARG A 176 10.02 -0.81 14.57
C ARG A 176 10.54 -0.37 15.93
N TYR A 177 9.62 -0.13 16.85
CA TYR A 177 9.94 0.15 18.25
C TYR A 177 9.53 -1.07 19.09
N LEU A 178 10.48 -1.55 19.88
CA LEU A 178 10.31 -2.76 20.69
C LEU A 178 10.08 -2.41 22.14
N GLN A 179 9.48 -3.31 22.91
CA GLN A 179 9.45 -3.21 24.36
C GLN A 179 10.87 -3.32 24.89
N PRO A 180 11.25 -2.48 25.89
CA PRO A 180 12.55 -2.57 26.55
C PRO A 180 12.75 -3.90 27.27
#